data_4a387a7999512e68b5c63e7c950d1635
#
_entry.id   4a387a7999512e68b5c63e7c950d1635
#
_cell.length_a   1.000
_cell.length_b   1.000
_cell.length_c   1.000
_cell.angle_alpha   90.00
_cell.angle_beta   90.00
_cell.angle_gamma   90.00
#
_symmetry.space_group_name_H-M   'P 1'
#
loop_
_entity.id
_entity.type
_entity.pdbx_description
1 polymer ?
#
loop_
_entity_poly.entity_id
_entity_poly.type
_entity_poly.pdbx_seq_one_letter_code
_entity_poly.pdbx_strand_id
1 'polypeptide(L)'
;LLVQGINPFEATPARLMESVKLTVVDQQLFNRLNSPEYFSVYPLVCQSVFYVSSYLAGDNIMLNTILIKAFLFFCECATMYFSVRLLKKLSIAPEKIFWYALNPLIVIEICGNAHFEGAMTAFLAAGIFYYLNGNKFLSALTFALSVASKMLTAIFFPLLFFGEIRRRKLKFILLLGIFTAMLSLPVIQNTSIFNSLDLYFRNFEFNAGIYYWLRW
;
A
#
# COMPACT_ATOMS: atom_id res chain seq x y z
N LEU A 1 1.85 -15.92 -8.46
CA LEU A 1 0.97 -15.73 -9.62
C LEU A 1 1.69 -14.95 -10.73
N LEU A 2 2.08 -13.71 -10.51
CA LEU A 2 2.74 -12.87 -11.54
C LEU A 2 4.01 -13.49 -12.11
N VAL A 3 4.83 -14.15 -11.29
CA VAL A 3 6.05 -14.87 -11.76
C VAL A 3 5.71 -16.01 -12.73
N GLN A 4 4.51 -16.56 -12.63
CA GLN A 4 3.98 -17.61 -13.51
C GLN A 4 3.15 -17.07 -14.68
N GLY A 5 3.15 -15.74 -14.88
CA GLY A 5 2.36 -15.08 -15.93
C GLY A 5 0.86 -15.01 -15.66
N ILE A 6 0.43 -15.28 -14.42
CA ILE A 6 -0.99 -15.22 -14.02
C ILE A 6 -1.30 -13.85 -13.45
N ASN A 7 -2.31 -13.18 -14.01
CA ASN A 7 -2.78 -11.89 -13.49
C ASN A 7 -3.55 -12.09 -12.17
N PRO A 8 -3.08 -11.55 -11.03
CA PRO A 8 -3.71 -11.74 -9.73
C PRO A 8 -5.08 -11.03 -9.59
N PHE A 9 -5.40 -10.17 -10.54
CA PHE A 9 -6.71 -9.48 -10.58
C PHE A 9 -7.76 -10.27 -11.39
N GLU A 10 -7.38 -11.33 -12.11
CA GLU A 10 -8.28 -12.11 -12.98
C GLU A 10 -8.59 -13.50 -12.42
N ALA A 11 -7.78 -13.97 -11.48
CA ALA A 11 -7.92 -15.31 -10.93
C ALA A 11 -7.93 -15.30 -9.40
N THR A 12 -8.85 -16.05 -8.81
CA THR A 12 -8.85 -16.29 -7.36
C THR A 12 -7.97 -17.48 -7.02
N PRO A 13 -7.37 -17.54 -5.82
CA PRO A 13 -6.60 -18.72 -5.38
C PRO A 13 -7.37 -20.03 -5.50
N ALA A 14 -8.68 -20.02 -5.17
CA ALA A 14 -9.52 -21.20 -5.24
C ALA A 14 -9.63 -21.75 -6.66
N ARG A 15 -9.94 -20.89 -7.65
CA ARG A 15 -10.01 -21.29 -9.06
C ARG A 15 -8.70 -21.82 -9.60
N LEU A 16 -7.59 -21.25 -9.13
CA LEU A 16 -6.25 -21.67 -9.56
C LEU A 16 -5.89 -23.05 -9.01
N MET A 17 -6.29 -23.36 -7.78
CA MET A 17 -6.07 -24.70 -7.21
C MET A 17 -6.85 -25.78 -7.97
N GLU A 18 -8.02 -25.45 -8.52
CA GLU A 18 -8.83 -26.38 -9.33
C GLU A 18 -8.27 -26.57 -10.75
N SER A 19 -7.76 -25.49 -11.35
CA SER A 19 -7.43 -25.46 -12.80
C SER A 19 -5.94 -25.61 -13.13
N VAL A 20 -5.05 -25.22 -12.23
CA VAL A 20 -3.60 -25.19 -12.44
C VAL A 20 -2.89 -25.80 -11.24
N LYS A 21 -2.03 -26.81 -11.48
CA LYS A 21 -1.09 -27.27 -10.45
C LYS A 21 -0.07 -26.14 -10.20
N LEU A 22 -0.33 -25.31 -9.22
CA LEU A 22 0.63 -24.29 -8.77
C LEU A 22 1.80 -25.01 -8.11
N THR A 23 3.00 -24.81 -8.60
CA THR A 23 4.21 -25.49 -8.12
C THR A 23 4.61 -25.11 -6.70
N VAL A 24 4.19 -23.94 -6.21
CA VAL A 24 4.61 -23.37 -4.93
C VAL A 24 3.48 -23.36 -3.88
N VAL A 25 2.21 -23.34 -4.30
CA VAL A 25 1.08 -23.37 -3.38
C VAL A 25 0.66 -24.82 -3.17
N ASP A 26 1.11 -25.39 -2.07
CA ASP A 26 0.59 -26.69 -1.63
C ASP A 26 -0.76 -26.55 -0.90
N GLN A 27 -1.41 -27.67 -0.66
CA GLN A 27 -2.71 -27.69 0.03
C GLN A 27 -2.61 -27.11 1.45
N GLN A 28 -1.47 -27.24 2.13
CA GLN A 28 -1.28 -26.71 3.47
C GLN A 28 -1.25 -25.17 3.47
N LEU A 29 -0.56 -24.57 2.51
CA LEU A 29 -0.51 -23.13 2.34
C LEU A 29 -1.89 -22.59 1.92
N PHE A 30 -2.57 -23.26 0.98
CA PHE A 30 -3.91 -22.90 0.55
C PHE A 30 -4.91 -22.85 1.72
N ASN A 31 -4.90 -23.86 2.59
CA ASN A 31 -5.78 -23.94 3.75
C ASN A 31 -5.54 -22.85 4.80
N ARG A 32 -4.42 -22.12 4.71
CA ARG A 32 -4.09 -20.99 5.59
C ARG A 32 -4.45 -19.62 4.99
N LEU A 33 -4.96 -19.58 3.76
CA LEU A 33 -5.39 -18.33 3.14
C LEU A 33 -6.68 -17.82 3.79
N ASN A 34 -6.70 -16.57 4.19
CA ASN A 34 -7.89 -15.95 4.78
C ASN A 34 -9.04 -15.75 3.78
N SER A 35 -8.74 -15.60 2.50
CA SER A 35 -9.71 -15.18 1.49
C SER A 35 -9.42 -15.84 0.13
N PRO A 36 -9.47 -17.19 0.02
CA PRO A 36 -9.11 -17.90 -1.20
C PRO A 36 -10.07 -17.63 -2.37
N GLU A 37 -11.31 -17.21 -2.09
CA GLU A 37 -12.36 -16.92 -3.07
C GLU A 37 -12.32 -15.49 -3.61
N TYR A 38 -11.38 -14.65 -3.12
CA TYR A 38 -11.34 -13.24 -3.48
C TYR A 38 -10.20 -12.94 -4.45
N PHE A 39 -10.46 -12.04 -5.39
CA PHE A 39 -9.41 -11.46 -6.23
C PHE A 39 -8.51 -10.56 -5.39
N SER A 40 -7.26 -10.39 -5.84
CA SER A 40 -6.34 -9.51 -5.16
C SER A 40 -6.84 -8.06 -5.17
N VAL A 41 -6.91 -7.44 -3.99
CA VAL A 41 -7.25 -6.01 -3.81
C VAL A 41 -6.00 -5.15 -3.60
N TYR A 42 -4.82 -5.75 -3.64
CA TYR A 42 -3.56 -5.05 -3.44
C TYR A 42 -3.14 -4.25 -4.66
N PRO A 43 -2.90 -2.91 -4.51
CA PRO A 43 -2.51 -2.05 -5.62
C PRO A 43 -1.11 -2.36 -6.18
N LEU A 44 -0.72 -1.62 -7.22
CA LEU A 44 0.46 -1.91 -8.03
C LEU A 44 1.78 -1.99 -7.24
N VAL A 45 2.00 -1.11 -6.24
CA VAL A 45 3.23 -1.15 -5.43
C VAL A 45 3.33 -2.46 -4.67
N CYS A 46 2.24 -2.90 -4.03
CA CYS A 46 2.21 -4.18 -3.33
C CYS A 46 2.47 -5.35 -4.28
N GLN A 47 1.80 -5.37 -5.44
CA GLN A 47 2.00 -6.41 -6.46
C GLN A 47 3.44 -6.43 -6.98
N SER A 48 4.06 -5.27 -7.15
CA SER A 48 5.47 -5.18 -7.57
C SER A 48 6.40 -5.77 -6.53
N VAL A 49 6.16 -5.50 -5.25
CA VAL A 49 6.94 -6.08 -4.15
C VAL A 49 6.74 -7.59 -4.08
N PHE A 50 5.51 -8.08 -4.20
CA PHE A 50 5.21 -9.51 -4.23
C PHE A 50 5.87 -10.21 -5.42
N TYR A 51 5.86 -9.57 -6.59
CA TYR A 51 6.53 -10.10 -7.77
C TYR A 51 8.05 -10.22 -7.57
N VAL A 52 8.69 -9.12 -7.16
CA VAL A 52 10.15 -9.09 -6.97
C VAL A 52 10.58 -10.06 -5.88
N SER A 53 9.89 -10.08 -4.74
CA SER A 53 10.23 -10.99 -3.64
C SER A 53 10.06 -12.46 -4.04
N SER A 54 8.97 -12.80 -4.74
CA SER A 54 8.74 -14.18 -5.22
C SER A 54 9.73 -14.59 -6.32
N TYR A 55 10.08 -13.66 -7.21
CA TYR A 55 11.08 -13.91 -8.26
C TYR A 55 12.46 -14.22 -7.67
N LEU A 56 12.88 -13.46 -6.65
CA LEU A 56 14.17 -13.66 -6.00
C LEU A 56 14.19 -14.87 -5.05
N ALA A 57 13.07 -15.17 -4.43
CA ALA A 57 12.97 -16.27 -3.46
C ALA A 57 12.72 -17.65 -4.10
N GLY A 58 12.19 -17.68 -5.33
CA GLY A 58 11.72 -18.93 -5.95
C GLY A 58 10.69 -19.62 -5.03
N ASP A 59 10.93 -20.89 -4.74
CA ASP A 59 10.04 -21.70 -3.88
C ASP A 59 10.28 -21.52 -2.38
N ASN A 60 11.25 -20.67 -1.98
CA ASN A 60 11.58 -20.45 -0.58
C ASN A 60 10.66 -19.42 0.08
N ILE A 61 9.58 -19.89 0.72
CA ILE A 61 8.59 -19.06 1.41
C ILE A 61 9.22 -18.19 2.51
N MET A 62 10.21 -18.72 3.25
CA MET A 62 10.91 -17.97 4.29
C MET A 62 11.65 -16.78 3.70
N LEU A 63 12.42 -16.99 2.62
CA LEU A 63 13.15 -15.91 1.95
C LEU A 63 12.19 -14.87 1.37
N ASN A 64 11.08 -15.30 0.75
CA ASN A 64 10.04 -14.40 0.27
C ASN A 64 9.51 -13.49 1.39
N THR A 65 9.17 -14.07 2.54
CA THR A 65 8.71 -13.32 3.71
C THR A 65 9.76 -12.33 4.21
N ILE A 66 11.03 -12.74 4.27
CA ILE A 66 12.14 -11.87 4.69
C ILE A 66 12.29 -10.69 3.74
N LEU A 67 12.21 -10.90 2.42
CA LEU A 67 12.33 -9.83 1.42
C LEU A 67 11.20 -8.81 1.54
N ILE A 68 9.95 -9.26 1.74
CA ILE A 68 8.80 -8.37 1.96
C ILE A 68 9.01 -7.55 3.25
N LYS A 69 9.41 -8.19 4.35
CA LYS A 69 9.66 -7.52 5.62
C LYS A 69 10.84 -6.55 5.55
N ALA A 70 11.89 -6.90 4.82
CA ALA A 70 13.02 -6.00 4.58
C ALA A 70 12.58 -4.74 3.81
N PHE A 71 11.77 -4.89 2.76
CA PHE A 71 11.19 -3.74 2.06
C PHE A 71 10.41 -2.82 3.01
N LEU A 72 9.52 -3.38 3.84
CA LEU A 72 8.73 -2.61 4.80
C LEU A 72 9.60 -1.94 5.87
N PHE A 73 10.63 -2.61 6.34
CA PHE A 73 11.61 -2.03 7.25
C PHE A 73 12.31 -0.79 6.64
N PHE A 74 12.72 -0.87 5.37
CA PHE A 74 13.27 0.29 4.68
C PHE A 74 12.24 1.40 4.47
N CYS A 75 10.97 1.08 4.26
CA CYS A 75 9.89 2.06 4.24
C CYS A 75 9.75 2.77 5.60
N GLU A 76 9.84 2.05 6.72
CA GLU A 76 9.81 2.65 8.06
C GLU A 76 11.02 3.58 8.29
N CYS A 77 12.21 3.16 7.88
CA CYS A 77 13.39 4.04 7.92
C CYS A 77 13.17 5.32 7.11
N ALA A 78 12.57 5.21 5.93
CA ALA A 78 12.23 6.37 5.10
C ALA A 78 11.16 7.25 5.76
N THR A 79 10.13 6.65 6.37
CA THR A 79 9.10 7.38 7.13
C THR A 79 9.73 8.21 8.25
N MET A 80 10.59 7.61 9.04
CA MET A 80 11.29 8.30 10.12
C MET A 80 12.19 9.42 9.59
N TYR A 81 12.95 9.15 8.54
CA TYR A 81 13.83 10.15 7.90
C TYR A 81 13.05 11.38 7.42
N PHE A 82 12.01 11.18 6.61
CA PHE A 82 11.21 12.28 6.09
C PHE A 82 10.41 12.99 7.20
N SER A 83 9.91 12.26 8.18
CA SER A 83 9.20 12.86 9.33
C SER A 83 10.11 13.76 10.17
N VAL A 84 11.33 13.35 10.46
CA VAL A 84 12.32 14.20 11.16
C VAL A 84 12.63 15.46 10.35
N ARG A 85 12.77 15.34 9.02
CA ARG A 85 12.97 16.48 8.13
C ARG A 85 11.77 17.43 8.12
N LEU A 86 10.57 16.89 8.14
CA LEU A 86 9.32 17.66 8.22
C LEU A 86 9.19 18.37 9.57
N LEU A 87 9.43 17.70 10.69
CA LEU A 87 9.41 18.29 12.01
C LEU A 87 10.37 19.50 12.09
N LYS A 88 11.61 19.34 11.63
CA LYS A 88 12.57 20.42 11.58
C LYS A 88 12.10 21.61 10.72
N LYS A 89 11.52 21.29 9.54
CA LYS A 89 11.01 22.34 8.63
C LYS A 89 9.83 23.12 9.19
N LEU A 90 9.02 22.48 10.02
CA LEU A 90 7.87 23.08 10.70
C LEU A 90 8.23 23.70 12.05
N SER A 91 9.53 23.79 12.39
CA SER A 91 10.04 24.30 13.69
C SER A 91 9.47 23.53 14.88
N ILE A 92 9.23 22.24 14.70
CA ILE A 92 8.79 21.32 15.75
C ILE A 92 10.00 20.49 16.19
N ALA A 93 10.11 20.21 17.50
CA ALA A 93 11.16 19.39 18.08
C ALA A 93 11.26 18.01 17.39
N PRO A 94 12.41 17.66 16.76
CA PRO A 94 12.54 16.42 16.00
C PRO A 94 12.46 15.18 16.88
N GLU A 95 12.68 15.28 18.18
CA GLU A 95 12.56 14.21 19.17
C GLU A 95 11.12 13.65 19.24
N LYS A 96 10.14 14.43 18.79
CA LYS A 96 8.74 13.96 18.70
C LYS A 96 8.56 12.74 17.77
N ILE A 97 9.55 12.44 16.91
CA ILE A 97 9.55 11.21 16.11
C ILE A 97 9.49 9.95 16.98
N PHE A 98 9.98 10.00 18.22
CA PHE A 98 9.94 8.84 19.12
C PHE A 98 8.51 8.40 19.49
N TRP A 99 7.54 9.30 19.46
CA TRP A 99 6.14 8.91 19.61
C TRP A 99 5.64 7.96 18.52
N TYR A 100 6.19 8.10 17.32
CA TYR A 100 5.93 7.18 16.22
C TYR A 100 6.86 5.96 16.29
N ALA A 101 8.16 6.18 16.35
CA ALA A 101 9.16 5.12 16.24
C ALA A 101 9.12 4.08 17.38
N LEU A 102 8.72 4.51 18.58
CA LEU A 102 8.58 3.62 19.76
C LEU A 102 7.15 3.16 19.98
N ASN A 103 6.23 3.44 19.09
CA ASN A 103 4.86 2.95 19.20
C ASN A 103 4.84 1.43 18.89
N PRO A 104 4.49 0.57 19.86
CA PRO A 104 4.50 -0.87 19.66
C PRO A 104 3.53 -1.32 18.56
N LEU A 105 2.42 -0.60 18.36
CA LEU A 105 1.47 -0.90 17.29
C LEU A 105 2.15 -0.78 15.91
N ILE A 106 2.94 0.28 15.68
CA ILE A 106 3.68 0.48 14.43
C ILE A 106 4.65 -0.68 14.18
N VAL A 107 5.43 -1.05 15.20
CA VAL A 107 6.41 -2.13 15.09
C VAL A 107 5.73 -3.47 14.80
N ILE A 108 4.65 -3.79 15.52
CA ILE A 108 3.94 -5.06 15.38
C ILE A 108 3.22 -5.13 14.03
N GLU A 109 2.46 -4.10 13.67
CA GLU A 109 1.62 -4.15 12.46
C GLU A 109 2.45 -4.04 11.18
N ILE A 110 3.42 -3.15 11.12
CA ILE A 110 4.18 -2.93 9.88
C ILE A 110 5.27 -3.99 9.73
N CYS A 111 6.19 -4.09 10.68
CA CYS A 111 7.32 -5.01 10.57
C CYS A 111 6.94 -6.45 10.99
N GLY A 112 6.09 -6.61 12.00
CA GLY A 112 5.63 -7.91 12.48
C GLY A 112 4.66 -8.58 11.51
N ASN A 113 3.54 -7.93 11.22
CA ASN A 113 2.44 -8.45 10.41
C ASN A 113 2.58 -8.13 8.91
N ALA A 114 3.66 -7.45 8.51
CA ALA A 114 3.96 -7.08 7.12
C ALA A 114 2.85 -6.24 6.45
N HIS A 115 2.30 -5.27 7.15
CA HIS A 115 1.27 -4.39 6.62
C HIS A 115 1.85 -3.29 5.74
N PHE A 116 1.30 -3.14 4.53
CA PHE A 116 1.76 -2.18 3.52
C PHE A 116 1.42 -0.72 3.83
N GLU A 117 0.79 -0.43 4.95
CA GLU A 117 0.68 0.91 5.53
C GLU A 117 2.06 1.55 5.71
N GLY A 118 3.11 0.76 5.99
CA GLY A 118 4.48 1.24 6.05
C GLY A 118 4.95 1.87 4.73
N ALA A 119 4.69 1.22 3.60
CA ALA A 119 5.00 1.77 2.29
C ALA A 119 4.16 3.03 1.98
N MET A 120 2.86 2.98 2.28
CA MET A 120 1.95 4.10 2.13
C MET A 120 2.44 5.33 2.90
N THR A 121 2.78 5.18 4.19
CA THR A 121 3.23 6.29 5.04
C THR A 121 4.59 6.84 4.63
N ALA A 122 5.52 5.99 4.18
CA ALA A 122 6.81 6.41 3.67
C ALA A 122 6.67 7.33 2.45
N PHE A 123 5.89 6.91 1.47
CA PHE A 123 5.63 7.71 0.27
C PHE A 123 4.82 8.97 0.59
N LEU A 124 3.87 8.92 1.53
CA LEU A 124 3.11 10.08 1.99
C LEU A 124 4.03 11.12 2.64
N ALA A 125 4.88 10.72 3.57
CA ALA A 125 5.83 11.60 4.25
C ALA A 125 6.81 12.24 3.26
N ALA A 126 7.35 11.45 2.31
CA ALA A 126 8.18 11.95 1.22
C ALA A 126 7.43 12.96 0.35
N GLY A 127 6.17 12.67 0.01
CA GLY A 127 5.31 13.54 -0.80
C GLY A 127 5.11 14.92 -0.17
N ILE A 128 4.79 14.94 1.13
CA ILE A 128 4.65 16.17 1.90
C ILE A 128 5.99 16.94 1.96
N PHE A 129 7.09 16.24 2.23
CA PHE A 129 8.41 16.83 2.28
C PHE A 129 8.79 17.50 0.96
N TYR A 130 8.65 16.82 -0.17
CA TYR A 130 8.94 17.39 -1.48
C TYR A 130 7.98 18.51 -1.86
N TYR A 131 6.70 18.43 -1.45
CA TYR A 131 5.72 19.49 -1.66
C TYR A 131 6.17 20.80 -1.00
N LEU A 132 6.54 20.72 0.29
CA LEU A 132 6.99 21.87 1.08
C LEU A 132 8.36 22.42 0.62
N ASN A 133 9.17 21.60 -0.04
CA ASN A 133 10.44 22.01 -0.66
C ASN A 133 10.29 22.52 -2.11
N GLY A 134 9.07 22.61 -2.64
CA GLY A 134 8.79 23.13 -3.96
C GLY A 134 9.04 22.16 -5.12
N ASN A 135 9.51 20.93 -4.86
CA ASN A 135 9.71 19.92 -5.88
C ASN A 135 8.38 19.21 -6.21
N LYS A 136 7.62 19.81 -7.14
CA LYS A 136 6.27 19.35 -7.51
C LYS A 136 6.26 17.99 -8.21
N PHE A 137 7.34 17.68 -8.96
CA PHE A 137 7.45 16.40 -9.66
C PHE A 137 7.61 15.24 -8.67
N LEU A 138 8.63 15.28 -7.80
CA LEU A 138 8.84 14.23 -6.80
C LEU A 138 7.67 14.13 -5.80
N SER A 139 7.07 15.29 -5.45
CA SER A 139 5.89 15.30 -4.60
C SER A 139 4.72 14.54 -5.26
N ALA A 140 4.39 14.87 -6.51
CA ALA A 140 3.29 14.20 -7.23
C ALA A 140 3.55 12.71 -7.41
N LEU A 141 4.79 12.32 -7.75
CA LEU A 141 5.17 10.93 -7.91
C LEU A 141 5.04 10.15 -6.58
N THR A 142 5.57 10.69 -5.48
CA THR A 142 5.53 9.99 -4.19
C THR A 142 4.12 9.94 -3.61
N PHE A 143 3.29 10.96 -3.79
CA PHE A 143 1.86 10.87 -3.44
C PHE A 143 1.13 9.80 -4.27
N ALA A 144 1.40 9.71 -5.57
CA ALA A 144 0.82 8.67 -6.42
C ALA A 144 1.28 7.26 -6.02
N LEU A 145 2.56 7.09 -5.65
CA LEU A 145 3.08 5.83 -5.10
C LEU A 145 2.44 5.47 -3.75
N SER A 146 2.14 6.47 -2.92
CA SER A 146 1.40 6.26 -1.67
C SER A 146 -0.01 5.70 -1.94
N VAL A 147 -0.75 6.28 -2.90
CA VAL A 147 -2.06 5.74 -3.34
C VAL A 147 -1.92 4.35 -3.95
N ALA A 148 -0.88 4.13 -4.77
CA ALA A 148 -0.60 2.84 -5.38
C ALA A 148 -0.08 1.78 -4.38
N SER A 149 0.25 2.17 -3.15
CA SER A 149 0.50 1.26 -2.03
C SER A 149 -0.79 0.93 -1.27
N LYS A 150 -1.61 1.93 -1.01
CA LYS A 150 -2.94 1.78 -0.41
C LYS A 150 -3.81 2.98 -0.77
N MET A 151 -4.99 2.72 -1.33
CA MET A 151 -5.90 3.76 -1.84
C MET A 151 -6.33 4.78 -0.78
N LEU A 152 -6.19 4.43 0.51
CA LEU A 152 -6.57 5.28 1.64
C LEU A 152 -5.94 6.67 1.59
N THR A 153 -4.72 6.81 1.05
CA THR A 153 -4.05 8.13 0.91
C THR A 153 -4.83 9.11 0.05
N ALA A 154 -5.67 8.64 -0.88
CA ALA A 154 -6.47 9.52 -1.73
C ALA A 154 -7.43 10.43 -0.92
N ILE A 155 -7.79 10.04 0.30
CA ILE A 155 -8.63 10.86 1.20
C ILE A 155 -7.96 12.20 1.57
N PHE A 156 -6.63 12.28 1.51
CA PHE A 156 -5.88 13.50 1.78
C PHE A 156 -5.79 14.45 0.58
N PHE A 157 -6.14 14.00 -0.62
CA PHE A 157 -6.06 14.83 -1.84
C PHE A 157 -6.87 16.12 -1.75
N PRO A 158 -8.11 16.12 -1.24
CA PRO A 158 -8.85 17.37 -1.07
C PRO A 158 -8.09 18.42 -0.27
N LEU A 159 -7.35 18.01 0.78
CA LEU A 159 -6.56 18.93 1.60
C LEU A 159 -5.43 19.61 0.82
N LEU A 160 -4.90 18.95 -0.21
CA LEU A 160 -3.88 19.53 -1.10
C LEU A 160 -4.49 20.58 -2.05
N PHE A 161 -5.80 20.55 -2.25
CA PHE A 161 -6.54 21.49 -3.11
C PHE A 161 -7.06 22.70 -2.33
N PHE A 162 -7.32 22.55 -1.02
CA PHE A 162 -7.71 23.66 -0.16
C PHE A 162 -6.50 24.57 0.10
N GLY A 163 -6.59 25.79 -0.35
CA GLY A 163 -5.57 26.82 -0.22
C GLY A 163 -5.13 27.32 -1.60
N GLU A 164 -4.86 28.60 -1.71
CA GLU A 164 -4.65 29.42 -2.92
C GLU A 164 -4.42 28.64 -4.23
N ILE A 165 -5.50 28.45 -5.02
CA ILE A 165 -5.44 27.86 -6.35
C ILE A 165 -4.86 28.89 -7.31
N ARG A 166 -3.54 28.93 -7.44
CA ARG A 166 -2.86 29.70 -8.48
C ARG A 166 -2.07 28.77 -9.43
N ARG A 167 -1.76 29.24 -10.63
CA ARG A 167 -1.17 28.49 -11.77
C ARG A 167 -0.05 27.49 -11.44
N ARG A 168 0.69 27.68 -10.34
CA ARG A 168 1.73 26.74 -9.90
C ARG A 168 1.19 25.44 -9.31
N LYS A 169 -0.05 25.42 -8.80
CA LYS A 169 -0.73 24.20 -8.30
C LYS A 169 -1.30 23.36 -9.42
N LEU A 170 -1.74 23.98 -10.54
CA LEU A 170 -2.29 23.24 -11.66
C LEU A 170 -1.29 22.20 -12.21
N LYS A 171 0.00 22.58 -12.36
CA LYS A 171 1.04 21.63 -12.78
C LYS A 171 1.17 20.46 -11.82
N PHE A 172 1.13 20.72 -10.51
CA PHE A 172 1.19 19.65 -9.50
C PHE A 172 -0.01 18.73 -9.58
N ILE A 173 -1.22 19.30 -9.68
CA ILE A 173 -2.48 18.54 -9.79
C ILE A 173 -2.48 17.66 -11.04
N LEU A 174 -2.05 18.21 -12.18
CA LEU A 174 -1.93 17.46 -13.43
C LEU A 174 -0.93 16.30 -13.30
N LEU A 175 0.25 16.56 -12.76
CA LEU A 175 1.25 15.51 -12.54
C LEU A 175 0.73 14.42 -11.58
N LEU A 176 0.10 14.82 -10.49
CA LEU A 176 -0.50 13.89 -9.52
C LEU A 176 -1.59 13.04 -10.19
N GLY A 177 -2.47 13.67 -10.97
CA GLY A 177 -3.52 12.95 -11.71
C GLY A 177 -2.93 11.97 -12.72
N ILE A 178 -1.94 12.39 -13.51
CA ILE A 178 -1.25 11.54 -14.48
C ILE A 178 -0.59 10.35 -13.80
N PHE A 179 0.24 10.58 -12.78
CA PHE A 179 0.92 9.48 -12.09
C PHE A 179 -0.05 8.53 -11.39
N THR A 180 -1.08 9.08 -10.72
CA THR A 180 -2.10 8.25 -10.07
C THR A 180 -2.85 7.41 -11.11
N ALA A 181 -3.25 8.01 -12.24
CA ALA A 181 -3.92 7.28 -13.32
C ALA A 181 -3.01 6.17 -13.88
N MET A 182 -1.76 6.48 -14.22
CA MET A 182 -0.81 5.49 -14.73
C MET A 182 -0.60 4.30 -13.77
N LEU A 183 -0.42 4.57 -12.49
CA LEU A 183 -0.20 3.53 -11.49
C LEU A 183 -1.46 2.75 -11.13
N SER A 184 -2.65 3.32 -11.38
CA SER A 184 -3.94 2.66 -11.13
C SER A 184 -4.47 1.89 -12.35
N LEU A 185 -3.95 2.15 -13.57
CA LEU A 185 -4.42 1.51 -14.79
C LEU A 185 -4.51 -0.01 -14.71
N PRO A 186 -3.48 -0.75 -14.24
CA PRO A 186 -3.54 -2.21 -14.17
C PRO A 186 -4.64 -2.73 -13.25
N VAL A 187 -5.02 -1.94 -12.25
CA VAL A 187 -6.07 -2.26 -11.27
C VAL A 187 -7.45 -1.97 -11.87
N ILE A 188 -7.61 -0.79 -12.52
CA ILE A 188 -8.91 -0.30 -13.03
C ILE A 188 -9.36 -1.08 -14.27
N GLN A 189 -8.44 -1.55 -15.09
CA GLN A 189 -8.76 -2.34 -16.29
C GLN A 189 -9.44 -3.66 -15.96
N ASN A 190 -9.40 -4.08 -14.71
CA ASN A 190 -9.97 -5.34 -14.27
C ASN A 190 -11.23 -5.14 -13.43
N THR A 191 -12.40 -5.37 -14.06
CA THR A 191 -13.71 -5.22 -13.39
C THR A 191 -13.91 -6.18 -12.23
N SER A 192 -13.19 -7.30 -12.20
CA SER A 192 -13.26 -8.31 -11.13
C SER A 192 -12.85 -7.77 -9.76
N ILE A 193 -12.01 -6.72 -9.74
CA ILE A 193 -11.59 -6.07 -8.48
C ILE A 193 -12.77 -5.40 -7.77
N PHE A 194 -13.71 -4.83 -8.53
CA PHE A 194 -14.90 -4.21 -7.96
C PHE A 194 -15.80 -5.23 -7.27
N ASN A 195 -15.88 -6.46 -7.79
CA ASN A 195 -16.62 -7.54 -7.16
C ASN A 195 -15.97 -7.92 -5.81
N SER A 196 -14.63 -8.00 -5.76
CA SER A 196 -13.93 -8.29 -4.51
C SER A 196 -14.03 -7.14 -3.50
N LEU A 197 -14.02 -5.89 -3.95
CA LEU A 197 -14.25 -4.74 -3.07
C LEU A 197 -15.68 -4.76 -2.48
N ASP A 198 -16.69 -5.06 -3.28
CA ASP A 198 -18.08 -5.17 -2.80
C ASP A 198 -18.20 -6.29 -1.75
N LEU A 199 -17.66 -7.46 -2.04
CA LEU A 199 -17.61 -8.58 -1.08
C LEU A 199 -16.83 -8.21 0.19
N TYR A 200 -15.69 -7.52 0.04
CA TYR A 200 -14.87 -7.07 1.15
C TYR A 200 -15.63 -6.12 2.07
N PHE A 201 -16.32 -5.14 1.52
CA PHE A 201 -17.12 -4.18 2.32
C PHE A 201 -18.36 -4.80 2.94
N ARG A 202 -18.93 -5.85 2.36
CA ARG A 202 -20.12 -6.52 2.90
C ARG A 202 -19.80 -7.57 3.95
N ASN A 203 -18.70 -8.31 3.78
CA ASN A 203 -18.43 -9.52 4.57
C ASN A 203 -17.33 -9.36 5.62
N PHE A 204 -16.48 -8.31 5.51
CA PHE A 204 -15.40 -8.09 6.46
C PHE A 204 -15.71 -6.93 7.40
N GLU A 205 -16.06 -7.25 8.62
CA GLU A 205 -16.31 -6.27 9.70
C GLU A 205 -15.02 -6.11 10.54
N PHE A 206 -13.99 -5.43 9.96
CA PHE A 206 -12.74 -5.17 10.68
C PHE A 206 -12.91 -4.06 11.71
N ASN A 207 -12.38 -4.26 12.93
CA ASN A 207 -12.39 -3.29 14.02
C ASN A 207 -13.79 -2.73 14.33
N ALA A 208 -14.79 -3.57 14.26
CA ALA A 208 -16.18 -3.21 14.37
C ALA A 208 -16.68 -2.92 15.81
N GLY A 209 -15.77 -2.67 16.77
CA GLY A 209 -16.13 -2.47 18.19
C GLY A 209 -17.31 -1.51 18.41
N ILE A 210 -17.20 -0.28 17.89
CA ILE A 210 -18.29 0.71 17.99
C ILE A 210 -19.48 0.31 17.10
N TYR A 211 -19.23 -0.25 15.93
CA TYR A 211 -20.26 -0.70 15.00
C TYR A 211 -21.11 -1.82 15.61
N TYR A 212 -20.52 -2.79 16.31
CA TYR A 212 -21.26 -3.82 17.03
C TYR A 212 -22.16 -3.25 18.11
N TRP A 213 -21.72 -2.18 18.78
CA TRP A 213 -22.54 -1.46 19.77
C TRP A 213 -23.74 -0.75 19.13
N LEU A 214 -23.60 -0.25 17.92
CA LEU A 214 -24.68 0.44 17.20
C LEU A 214 -25.64 -0.51 16.48
N ARG A 215 -25.20 -1.75 16.22
CA ARG A 215 -25.99 -2.78 15.55
C ARG A 215 -26.97 -3.50 16.49
N TRP A 216 -26.77 -3.42 17.79
CA TRP A 216 -27.66 -3.92 18.84
C TRP A 216 -28.65 -2.82 19.24
#